data_2c6d86e81348eb4b4a5d7c71141228cf
#
_entry.id   2c6d86e81348eb4b4a5d7c71141228cf
#
_cell.length_a   1.000
_cell.length_b   1.000
_cell.length_c   1.000
_cell.angle_alpha   90.00
_cell.angle_beta   90.00
_cell.angle_gamma   90.00
#
_symmetry.space_group_name_H-M   'P 1'
#
loop_
_entity.id
_entity.type
_entity.pdbx_description
1 polymer ?
#
loop_
_entity_poly.entity_id
_entity_poly.type
_entity_poly.pdbx_seq_one_letter_code
_entity_poly.pdbx_strand_id
1 'polypeptide(L)'
;FAVAEMPAGSLLVFDGALWHAGGGNSTVDKRRRSINLNFNLSWLRQQENQYVGIPRDMWLSLPEKLQRLLGFQKVNFLYGSVDYTDPLVYFKEHPDS
;
A
#
# COMPACT_ATOMS: atom_id res chain seq x y z
N PHE A 1 21.57 -9.91 16.65
CA PHE A 1 20.28 -9.40 16.17
C PHE A 1 19.52 -8.75 17.33
N ALA A 2 18.62 -7.82 17.02
CA ALA A 2 17.77 -7.14 17.99
C ALA A 2 16.32 -7.65 17.86
N VAL A 3 15.61 -7.72 18.97
CA VAL A 3 14.19 -8.06 19.01
C VAL A 3 13.38 -6.77 19.13
N ALA A 4 12.45 -6.56 18.21
CA ALA A 4 11.56 -5.41 18.26
C ALA A 4 10.36 -5.70 19.18
N GLU A 5 10.58 -5.61 20.49
CA GLU A 5 9.50 -5.72 21.48
C GLU A 5 8.74 -4.40 21.58
N MET A 6 7.42 -4.47 21.42
CA MET A 6 6.61 -3.27 21.47
C MET A 6 5.18 -3.57 21.94
N PRO A 7 4.50 -2.62 22.61
CA PRO A 7 3.11 -2.78 23.02
C PRO A 7 2.16 -2.77 21.81
N ALA A 8 0.93 -3.26 22.02
CA ALA A 8 -0.12 -3.17 21.01
C ALA A 8 -0.37 -1.71 20.60
N GLY A 9 -0.59 -1.48 19.32
CA GLY A 9 -0.75 -0.14 18.73
C GLY A 9 0.55 0.56 18.33
N SER A 10 1.70 -0.07 18.55
CA SER A 10 2.99 0.45 18.07
C SER A 10 3.14 0.33 16.56
N LEU A 11 3.93 1.23 15.99
CA LEU A 11 4.34 1.23 14.58
C LEU A 11 5.85 0.95 14.51
N LEU A 12 6.23 -0.01 13.67
CA LEU A 12 7.61 -0.26 13.30
C LEU A 12 7.82 0.15 11.85
N VAL A 13 8.79 1.01 11.60
CA VAL A 13 9.21 1.41 10.25
C VAL A 13 10.63 0.94 10.03
N PHE A 14 10.87 0.21 8.94
CA PHE A 14 12.20 -0.28 8.61
C PHE A 14 12.39 -0.35 7.09
N ASP A 15 13.64 -0.32 6.65
CA ASP A 15 14.00 -0.52 5.25
C ASP A 15 13.79 -1.99 4.87
N GLY A 16 13.17 -2.24 3.70
CA GLY A 16 12.91 -3.59 3.20
C GLY A 16 14.15 -4.44 2.95
N ALA A 17 15.32 -3.80 2.78
CA ALA A 17 16.61 -4.48 2.65
C ALA A 17 17.18 -4.96 3.99
N LEU A 18 16.60 -4.55 5.11
CA LEU A 18 17.02 -5.03 6.43
C LEU A 18 16.71 -6.52 6.57
N TRP A 19 17.70 -7.29 7.01
CA TRP A 19 17.49 -8.69 7.33
C TRP A 19 16.56 -8.81 8.53
N HIS A 20 15.41 -9.37 8.32
CA HIS A 20 14.38 -9.51 9.35
C HIS A 20 13.64 -10.83 9.26
N ALA A 21 13.07 -11.25 10.37
CA ALA A 21 12.23 -12.44 10.44
C ALA A 21 11.13 -12.27 11.48
N GLY A 22 10.05 -13.00 11.32
CA GLY A 22 9.02 -13.10 12.33
C GLY A 22 9.47 -13.98 13.48
N GLY A 23 9.31 -13.49 14.71
CA GLY A 23 9.50 -14.33 15.90
C GLY A 23 8.35 -15.31 16.10
N GLY A 24 8.65 -16.48 16.66
CA GLY A 24 7.65 -17.48 17.04
C GLY A 24 6.77 -17.00 18.21
N ASN A 25 5.55 -17.51 18.27
CA ASN A 25 4.68 -17.33 19.42
C ASN A 25 4.77 -18.56 20.34
N SER A 26 5.39 -18.41 21.50
CA SER A 26 5.52 -19.47 22.51
C SER A 26 4.38 -19.51 23.53
N THR A 27 3.40 -18.61 23.42
CA THR A 27 2.25 -18.56 24.35
C THR A 27 1.16 -19.53 23.91
N VAL A 28 0.41 -20.08 24.88
CA VAL A 28 -0.66 -21.05 24.60
C VAL A 28 -1.95 -20.37 24.16
N ASP A 29 -2.26 -19.20 24.71
CA ASP A 29 -3.56 -18.53 24.64
C ASP A 29 -3.53 -17.13 24.02
N LYS A 30 -2.34 -16.55 23.80
CA LYS A 30 -2.21 -15.19 23.27
C LYS A 30 -2.00 -15.20 21.75
N ARG A 31 -2.63 -14.27 21.07
CA ARG A 31 -2.46 -14.04 19.63
C ARG A 31 -1.89 -12.66 19.39
N ARG A 32 -0.91 -12.58 18.50
CA ARG A 32 -0.41 -11.32 17.95
C ARG A 32 -0.93 -11.15 16.52
N ARG A 33 -1.42 -9.96 16.24
CA ARG A 33 -1.76 -9.55 14.86
C ARG A 33 -0.83 -8.43 14.44
N SER A 34 -0.35 -8.47 13.22
CA SER A 34 0.41 -7.40 12.59
C SER A 34 -0.16 -7.12 11.20
N ILE A 35 -0.07 -5.87 10.78
CA ILE A 35 -0.39 -5.43 9.43
C ILE A 35 0.91 -4.95 8.82
N ASN A 36 1.30 -5.53 7.70
CA ASN A 36 2.46 -5.09 6.93
C ASN A 36 2.00 -4.20 5.79
N LEU A 37 2.53 -2.98 5.76
CA LEU A 37 2.31 -2.03 4.69
C LEU A 37 3.63 -1.84 3.96
N ASN A 38 3.71 -2.30 2.71
CA ASN A 38 4.89 -2.16 1.88
C ASN A 38 4.74 -0.94 0.99
N PHE A 39 5.72 -0.04 1.07
CA PHE A 39 5.84 1.11 0.17
C PHE A 39 7.05 0.92 -0.72
N ASN A 40 6.88 1.07 -2.00
CA ASN A 40 7.93 0.99 -2.99
C ASN A 40 7.90 2.23 -3.90
N LEU A 41 8.96 2.38 -4.67
CA LEU A 41 9.06 3.47 -5.63
C LEU A 41 7.94 3.36 -6.66
N SER A 42 7.38 4.48 -7.05
CA SER A 42 6.17 4.57 -7.88
C SER A 42 6.28 3.94 -9.28
N TRP A 43 7.50 3.71 -9.77
CA TRP A 43 7.73 3.03 -11.06
C TRP A 43 7.93 1.51 -10.92
N LEU A 44 7.96 0.99 -9.69
CA LEU A 44 8.01 -0.45 -9.44
C LEU A 44 6.60 -1.03 -9.41
N ARG A 45 6.49 -2.25 -9.90
CA ARG A 45 5.23 -2.97 -9.82
C ARG A 45 4.90 -3.31 -8.36
N GLN A 46 3.65 -3.12 -7.98
CA GLN A 46 3.14 -3.50 -6.67
C GLN A 46 3.24 -5.02 -6.46
N GLN A 47 3.55 -5.45 -5.24
CA GLN A 47 3.54 -6.86 -4.87
C GLN A 47 2.13 -7.44 -4.96
N GLU A 48 1.14 -6.71 -4.42
CA GLU A 48 -0.28 -6.97 -4.62
C GLU A 48 -0.84 -5.96 -5.62
N ASN A 49 -1.54 -6.43 -6.64
CA ASN A 49 -2.12 -5.55 -7.65
C ASN A 49 -3.37 -4.84 -7.12
N GLN A 50 -3.19 -3.68 -6.51
CA GLN A 50 -4.27 -2.90 -5.90
C GLN A 50 -5.28 -2.38 -6.93
N TYR A 51 -4.86 -2.18 -8.18
CA TYR A 51 -5.76 -1.73 -9.25
C TYR A 51 -6.85 -2.74 -9.60
N VAL A 52 -6.56 -4.01 -9.40
CA VAL A 52 -7.50 -5.10 -9.66
C VAL A 52 -8.13 -5.62 -8.36
N GLY A 53 -7.36 -5.61 -7.28
CA GLY A 53 -7.76 -6.19 -6.00
C GLY A 53 -8.76 -5.35 -5.20
N ILE A 54 -8.79 -4.02 -5.42
CA ILE A 54 -9.70 -3.13 -4.70
C ILE A 54 -10.87 -2.74 -5.62
N PRO A 55 -12.12 -3.02 -5.22
CA PRO A 55 -13.30 -2.59 -5.98
C PRO A 55 -13.32 -1.08 -6.20
N ARG A 56 -13.81 -0.66 -7.38
CA ARG A 56 -13.81 0.74 -7.80
C ARG A 56 -14.52 1.68 -6.82
N ASP A 57 -15.69 1.31 -6.36
CA ASP A 57 -16.49 2.06 -5.39
C ASP A 57 -15.74 2.26 -4.07
N MET A 58 -14.98 1.25 -3.66
CA MET A 58 -14.17 1.31 -2.46
C MET A 58 -13.02 2.31 -2.60
N TRP A 59 -12.17 2.20 -3.63
CA TRP A 59 -11.03 3.11 -3.73
C TRP A 59 -11.44 4.55 -4.06
N LEU A 60 -12.54 4.77 -4.81
CA LEU A 60 -13.10 6.10 -5.06
C LEU A 60 -13.61 6.77 -3.77
N SER A 61 -14.06 6.00 -2.78
CA SER A 61 -14.51 6.52 -1.47
C SER A 61 -13.37 6.97 -0.57
N LEU A 62 -12.12 6.57 -0.86
CA LEU A 62 -10.97 6.93 -0.06
C LEU A 62 -10.56 8.40 -0.26
N PRO A 63 -9.96 9.02 0.76
CA PRO A 63 -9.30 10.32 0.57
C PRO A 63 -8.29 10.29 -0.58
N GLU A 64 -8.19 11.35 -1.35
CA GLU A 64 -7.29 11.44 -2.53
C GLU A 64 -5.84 11.03 -2.21
N LYS A 65 -5.33 11.40 -1.03
CA LYS A 65 -4.00 11.00 -0.60
C LYS A 65 -3.82 9.47 -0.56
N LEU A 66 -4.84 8.73 -0.12
CA LEU A 66 -4.80 7.27 -0.10
C LEU A 66 -4.95 6.69 -1.50
N GLN A 67 -5.79 7.27 -2.35
CA GLN A 67 -5.91 6.87 -3.75
C GLN A 67 -4.55 6.99 -4.45
N ARG A 68 -3.82 8.09 -4.22
CA ARG A 68 -2.45 8.27 -4.77
C ARG A 68 -1.44 7.28 -4.20
N LEU A 69 -1.50 6.97 -2.90
CA LEU A 69 -0.64 5.95 -2.29
C LEU A 69 -0.92 4.54 -2.83
N LEU A 70 -2.16 4.24 -3.20
CA LEU A 70 -2.50 3.00 -3.91
C LEU A 70 -1.97 2.96 -5.35
N GLY A 71 -1.47 4.08 -5.86
CA GLY A 71 -0.85 4.18 -7.17
C GLY A 71 -1.74 4.85 -8.24
N PHE A 72 -2.95 5.30 -7.90
CA PHE A 72 -3.80 6.07 -8.82
C PHE A 72 -3.26 7.49 -8.98
N GLN A 73 -2.09 7.59 -9.61
CA GLN A 73 -1.40 8.86 -9.85
C GLN A 73 -0.49 8.78 -11.08
N LYS A 74 -0.30 9.89 -11.71
CA LYS A 74 0.71 10.08 -12.74
C LYS A 74 2.02 10.57 -12.10
N VAL A 75 3.12 9.93 -12.43
CA VAL A 75 4.45 10.24 -11.90
C VAL A 75 5.43 10.53 -13.05
N ASN A 76 6.30 11.53 -12.88
CA ASN A 76 7.31 11.90 -13.87
C ASN A 76 6.73 12.08 -15.29
N PHE A 77 5.62 12.75 -15.39
CA PHE A 77 4.89 13.08 -16.64
C PHE A 77 4.32 11.89 -17.43
N LEU A 78 4.72 10.66 -17.14
CA LEU A 78 4.37 9.51 -17.98
C LEU A 78 3.90 8.29 -17.20
N TYR A 79 4.58 7.91 -16.11
CA TYR A 79 4.30 6.67 -15.40
C TYR A 79 2.95 6.70 -14.69
N GLY A 80 2.15 5.64 -14.85
CA GLY A 80 0.83 5.52 -14.23
C GLY A 80 -0.25 6.35 -14.90
N SER A 81 0.00 6.93 -16.08
CA SER A 81 -1.01 7.66 -16.84
C SER A 81 -2.03 6.72 -17.50
N VAL A 82 -3.24 7.20 -17.67
CA VAL A 82 -4.26 6.64 -18.55
C VAL A 82 -4.50 7.67 -19.66
N ASP A 83 -4.27 7.29 -20.90
CA ASP A 83 -4.33 8.21 -22.06
C ASP A 83 -3.56 9.52 -21.83
N TYR A 84 -2.33 9.40 -21.30
CA TYR A 84 -1.44 10.52 -20.93
C TYR A 84 -1.99 11.44 -19.84
N THR A 85 -3.14 11.10 -19.25
CA THR A 85 -3.82 11.87 -18.18
C THR A 85 -3.56 11.24 -16.81
N ASP A 86 -3.61 12.03 -15.75
CA ASP A 86 -3.59 11.52 -14.38
C ASP A 86 -4.83 10.64 -14.14
N PRO A 87 -4.69 9.43 -13.58
CA PRO A 87 -5.82 8.51 -13.38
C PRO A 87 -7.01 9.12 -12.64
N LEU A 88 -6.78 9.98 -11.66
CA LEU A 88 -7.88 10.60 -10.90
C LEU A 88 -8.66 11.62 -11.75
N VAL A 89 -8.00 12.28 -12.70
CA VAL A 89 -8.66 13.16 -13.67
C VAL A 89 -9.43 12.31 -14.68
N TYR A 90 -8.78 11.27 -15.22
CA TYR A 90 -9.41 10.38 -16.19
C TYR A 90 -10.72 9.78 -15.66
N PHE A 91 -10.72 9.25 -14.42
CA PHE A 91 -11.92 8.64 -13.83
C PHE A 91 -13.02 9.64 -13.48
N LYS A 92 -12.70 10.93 -13.29
CA LYS A 92 -13.71 11.98 -13.14
C LYS A 92 -14.40 12.29 -14.46
N GLU A 93 -13.66 12.25 -15.56
CA GLU A 93 -14.16 12.49 -16.90
C GLU A 93 -14.88 11.28 -17.51
N HIS A 94 -14.55 10.06 -17.03
CA HIS A 94 -15.12 8.80 -17.51
C HIS A 94 -15.70 7.99 -16.35
N PRO A 95 -16.83 8.40 -15.78
CA PRO A 95 -17.38 7.78 -14.57
C PRO A 95 -17.81 6.32 -14.76
N ASP A 96 -18.09 5.91 -15.99
CA ASP A 96 -18.56 4.56 -16.34
C ASP A 96 -17.46 3.61 -16.83
N SER A 97 -16.19 4.08 -16.86
CA SER A 97 -15.04 3.29 -17.35
C SER A 97 -14.46 2.33 -16.32
#